data_eb23a15e6ecdfe94c539a9f95c1fc0cc
#
_entry.id   eb23a15e6ecdfe94c539a9f95c1fc0cc
#
_cell.length_a   1.000
_cell.length_b   1.000
_cell.length_c   1.000
_cell.angle_alpha   90.00
_cell.angle_beta   90.00
_cell.angle_gamma   90.00
#
_symmetry.space_group_name_H-M   'P 1'
#
loop_
_entity.id
_entity.type
_entity.pdbx_description
1 polymer ?
#
loop_
_entity_poly.entity_id
_entity_poly.type
_entity_poly.pdbx_seq_one_letter_code
_entity_poly.pdbx_strand_id
1 'polypeptide(L)'
;MKKYIFLILFTQIVYGQGQRQWCATPPATPDQIIATKSLVEEWLSKNSTRDPEPVHILVAWHVIHTTAGAGNISDGAIYEQIDWLNQAFLAHSISFTVDSIDRTENNDWFDSWYGNDAWPGMQQLNVDPYHYLNIYTANLYDDGVAGWAYLGNGFGPSDYRQSVNLDFREVAWGNDTGTHEVGHHLGLNHTFYQNCTSPNDGIDDTPQNHEDYLWQCSESLDSCPDDEGNDPVHNYMTYTSSACQYEFTQGQEDWMHYIIENYHPGYYDNQFHYPDLYISDLNYQYDTDGDGVFNPGDSLRIRANVGNYWGADADSVFLILSTEDDRLVILDSTVQFETPIVPGEISFTLFDWFQVFAEPDASLGNISCNINISTSNDDFPYETDAEVEILLSLNQYGFPIDGMVIKSSPVIADTDGNLIGEVYAGAENGSLYGYMIAGIPQPGFPFSTGDNIRSSPAVGDVDGDGNN
;
A
#
# COMPACT_ATOMS: atom_id res chain seq x y z
N MET A 1 -63.19 18.70 -8.20
CA MET A 1 -61.71 18.73 -8.37
C MET A 1 -61.21 17.29 -8.39
N LYS A 2 -60.92 16.75 -9.59
CA LYS A 2 -60.40 15.40 -9.76
C LYS A 2 -58.87 15.51 -9.74
N LYS A 3 -58.24 14.84 -8.77
CA LYS A 3 -56.78 14.66 -8.69
C LYS A 3 -56.37 13.52 -9.63
N TYR A 4 -55.59 13.82 -10.64
CA TYR A 4 -54.90 12.81 -11.45
C TYR A 4 -53.57 12.45 -10.79
N ILE A 5 -53.45 11.19 -10.42
CA ILE A 5 -52.17 10.58 -9.95
C ILE A 5 -51.50 10.11 -11.24
N PHE A 6 -50.34 10.74 -11.60
CA PHE A 6 -49.45 10.24 -12.64
C PHE A 6 -48.57 9.14 -12.03
N LEU A 7 -48.82 7.92 -12.45
CA LEU A 7 -47.95 6.77 -12.16
C LEU A 7 -46.83 6.79 -13.21
N ILE A 8 -45.62 7.20 -12.81
CA ILE A 8 -44.43 7.06 -13.64
C ILE A 8 -43.94 5.63 -13.49
N LEU A 9 -44.19 4.80 -14.50
CA LEU A 9 -43.53 3.51 -14.65
C LEU A 9 -42.06 3.74 -15.04
N PHE A 10 -41.14 3.50 -14.10
CA PHE A 10 -39.74 3.28 -14.45
C PHE A 10 -39.63 1.89 -15.08
N THR A 11 -39.57 1.82 -16.41
CA THR A 11 -39.05 0.64 -17.08
C THR A 11 -37.54 0.62 -16.88
N GLN A 12 -37.08 -0.21 -15.96
CA GLN A 12 -35.68 -0.61 -15.92
C GLN A 12 -35.40 -1.37 -17.23
N ILE A 13 -34.66 -0.74 -18.10
CA ILE A 13 -34.02 -1.44 -19.21
C ILE A 13 -32.89 -2.24 -18.56
N VAL A 14 -33.13 -3.51 -18.33
CA VAL A 14 -32.08 -4.46 -18.02
C VAL A 14 -31.30 -4.64 -19.32
N TYR A 15 -30.20 -3.87 -19.45
CA TYR A 15 -29.13 -4.24 -20.37
C TYR A 15 -28.60 -5.59 -19.87
N GLY A 16 -28.73 -6.62 -20.69
CA GLY A 16 -28.05 -7.88 -20.48
C GLY A 16 -26.56 -7.58 -20.40
N GLN A 17 -26.03 -7.58 -19.18
CA GLN A 17 -24.59 -7.60 -18.96
C GLN A 17 -24.14 -8.98 -19.45
N GLY A 18 -23.45 -9.02 -20.60
CA GLY A 18 -22.56 -10.13 -20.89
C GLY A 18 -21.66 -10.26 -19.66
N GLN A 19 -21.49 -11.48 -19.13
CA GLN A 19 -20.58 -11.70 -18.01
C GLN A 19 -19.22 -11.17 -18.46
N ARG A 20 -18.68 -10.14 -17.78
CA ARG A 20 -17.32 -9.68 -17.98
C ARG A 20 -16.39 -10.83 -17.66
N GLN A 21 -15.50 -11.15 -18.58
CA GLN A 21 -14.37 -11.99 -18.28
C GLN A 21 -13.31 -11.13 -17.59
N TRP A 22 -13.27 -11.16 -16.26
CA TRP A 22 -12.38 -10.31 -15.46
C TRP A 22 -10.92 -10.39 -15.93
N CYS A 23 -10.36 -11.57 -16.04
CA CYS A 23 -9.04 -11.85 -16.59
C CYS A 23 -9.18 -12.70 -17.87
N ALA A 24 -8.38 -12.37 -18.88
CA ALA A 24 -8.37 -13.09 -20.15
C ALA A 24 -7.05 -13.82 -20.42
N THR A 25 -6.27 -14.08 -19.40
CA THR A 25 -5.04 -14.88 -19.48
C THR A 25 -5.36 -16.30 -19.92
N PRO A 26 -4.74 -16.79 -21.02
CA PRO A 26 -4.92 -18.16 -21.45
C PRO A 26 -4.35 -19.14 -20.41
N PRO A 27 -5.15 -20.06 -19.86
CA PRO A 27 -4.68 -21.01 -18.87
C PRO A 27 -3.71 -22.02 -19.48
N ALA A 28 -2.78 -22.55 -18.67
CA ALA A 28 -1.98 -23.70 -19.04
C ALA A 28 -2.85 -24.96 -19.22
N THR A 29 -2.45 -25.86 -20.09
CA THR A 29 -3.12 -27.16 -20.15
C THR A 29 -2.76 -28.03 -18.95
N PRO A 30 -3.58 -29.04 -18.56
CA PRO A 30 -3.27 -29.93 -17.45
C PRO A 30 -1.88 -30.58 -17.57
N ASP A 31 -1.50 -31.01 -18.77
CA ASP A 31 -0.18 -31.62 -19.03
C ASP A 31 0.96 -30.63 -18.79
N GLN A 32 0.78 -29.32 -19.11
CA GLN A 32 1.75 -28.27 -18.84
C GLN A 32 1.86 -27.99 -17.34
N ILE A 33 0.74 -27.93 -16.63
CA ILE A 33 0.72 -27.75 -15.18
C ILE A 33 1.48 -28.88 -14.47
N ILE A 34 1.18 -30.13 -14.81
CA ILE A 34 1.85 -31.33 -14.25
C ILE A 34 3.36 -31.28 -14.55
N ALA A 35 3.73 -30.92 -15.77
CA ALA A 35 5.13 -30.82 -16.15
C ALA A 35 5.86 -29.72 -15.38
N THR A 36 5.26 -28.53 -15.26
CA THR A 36 5.84 -27.43 -14.50
C THR A 36 5.95 -27.76 -13.02
N LYS A 37 4.89 -28.36 -12.42
CA LYS A 37 4.91 -28.84 -11.03
C LYS A 37 6.12 -29.76 -10.78
N SER A 38 6.34 -30.74 -11.62
CA SER A 38 7.47 -31.68 -11.47
C SER A 38 8.82 -30.95 -11.52
N LEU A 39 8.94 -29.88 -12.33
CA LEU A 39 10.16 -29.09 -12.41
C LEU A 39 10.35 -28.20 -11.16
N VAL A 40 9.28 -27.61 -10.62
CA VAL A 40 9.29 -26.86 -9.36
C VAL A 40 9.70 -27.78 -8.20
N GLU A 41 9.12 -28.98 -8.09
CA GLU A 41 9.48 -29.98 -7.07
C GLU A 41 10.95 -30.40 -7.17
N GLU A 42 11.47 -30.60 -8.39
CA GLU A 42 12.88 -30.89 -8.61
C GLU A 42 13.77 -29.72 -8.20
N TRP A 43 13.38 -28.49 -8.53
CA TRP A 43 14.09 -27.27 -8.16
C TRP A 43 14.11 -27.07 -6.63
N LEU A 44 12.98 -27.23 -5.96
CA LEU A 44 12.86 -27.18 -4.49
C LEU A 44 13.76 -28.21 -3.82
N SER A 45 13.84 -29.43 -4.36
CA SER A 45 14.70 -30.50 -3.79
C SER A 45 16.17 -30.12 -3.79
N LYS A 46 16.61 -29.25 -4.70
CA LYS A 46 17.99 -28.76 -4.82
C LYS A 46 18.23 -27.48 -4.01
N ASN A 47 17.18 -26.71 -3.72
CA ASN A 47 17.23 -25.42 -3.06
C ASN A 47 16.60 -25.41 -1.65
N SER A 48 16.27 -26.54 -1.08
CA SER A 48 15.46 -26.73 0.16
C SER A 48 16.01 -26.04 1.44
N THR A 49 17.19 -25.47 1.39
CA THR A 49 17.83 -24.76 2.53
C THR A 49 18.12 -23.29 2.22
N ARG A 50 17.67 -22.80 1.07
CA ARG A 50 17.94 -21.44 0.62
C ARG A 50 16.64 -20.62 0.79
N ASP A 51 16.72 -19.52 1.51
CA ASP A 51 15.72 -18.48 1.40
C ASP A 51 15.72 -17.96 -0.04
N PRO A 52 14.57 -17.63 -0.63
CA PRO A 52 14.51 -17.05 -1.97
C PRO A 52 15.45 -15.83 -2.08
N GLU A 53 16.23 -15.77 -3.14
CA GLU A 53 17.02 -14.57 -3.42
C GLU A 53 16.06 -13.43 -3.77
N PRO A 54 16.15 -12.29 -3.13
CA PRO A 54 15.29 -11.15 -3.46
C PRO A 54 15.41 -10.79 -4.93
N VAL A 55 14.27 -10.56 -5.56
CA VAL A 55 14.18 -10.17 -6.97
C VAL A 55 13.58 -8.79 -7.06
N HIS A 56 14.25 -7.93 -7.81
CA HIS A 56 13.71 -6.62 -8.12
C HIS A 56 13.43 -6.47 -9.60
N ILE A 57 12.20 -6.17 -9.93
CA ILE A 57 11.71 -6.12 -11.31
C ILE A 57 11.56 -4.65 -11.73
N LEU A 58 12.37 -4.23 -12.68
CA LEU A 58 12.21 -2.94 -13.34
C LEU A 58 10.99 -2.96 -14.25
N VAL A 59 10.16 -1.94 -14.15
CA VAL A 59 8.91 -1.81 -14.92
C VAL A 59 9.06 -0.71 -15.96
N ALA A 60 8.82 -1.08 -17.23
CA ALA A 60 8.54 -0.13 -18.30
C ALA A 60 7.02 -0.02 -18.46
N TRP A 61 6.46 1.15 -18.17
CA TRP A 61 5.01 1.38 -18.22
C TRP A 61 4.59 2.14 -19.49
N HIS A 62 3.71 1.56 -20.27
CA HIS A 62 3.26 2.07 -21.57
C HIS A 62 1.80 2.53 -21.49
N VAL A 63 1.58 3.84 -21.51
CA VAL A 63 0.24 4.44 -21.50
C VAL A 63 -0.25 4.66 -22.92
N ILE A 64 -1.23 3.89 -23.36
CA ILE A 64 -1.85 4.06 -24.67
C ILE A 64 -3.15 4.83 -24.48
N HIS A 65 -3.29 5.95 -25.22
CA HIS A 65 -4.41 6.85 -25.02
C HIS A 65 -4.91 7.40 -26.35
N THR A 66 -6.14 7.93 -26.32
CA THR A 66 -6.74 8.58 -27.50
C THR A 66 -6.22 10.01 -27.70
N THR A 67 -6.39 10.55 -28.90
CA THR A 67 -6.18 11.97 -29.21
C THR A 67 -7.04 12.91 -28.35
N ALA A 68 -8.14 12.42 -27.81
CA ALA A 68 -9.02 13.16 -26.89
C ALA A 68 -8.58 13.03 -25.42
N GLY A 69 -7.50 12.27 -25.11
CA GLY A 69 -6.95 12.10 -23.78
C GLY A 69 -7.60 10.98 -22.95
N ALA A 70 -8.55 10.20 -23.51
CA ALA A 70 -9.05 9.02 -22.80
C ALA A 70 -7.92 7.99 -22.66
N GLY A 71 -7.77 7.41 -21.46
CA GLY A 71 -6.69 6.46 -21.13
C GLY A 71 -5.36 7.09 -20.72
N ASN A 72 -5.21 8.41 -20.80
CA ASN A 72 -3.99 9.10 -20.38
C ASN A 72 -3.96 9.25 -18.84
N ILE A 73 -3.71 8.13 -18.16
CA ILE A 73 -3.61 8.08 -16.68
C ILE A 73 -2.38 8.87 -16.19
N SER A 74 -2.45 9.40 -14.96
CA SER A 74 -1.34 10.16 -14.37
C SER A 74 -0.20 9.25 -13.92
N ASP A 75 1.02 9.82 -13.84
CA ASP A 75 2.16 9.10 -13.25
C ASP A 75 1.87 8.72 -11.80
N GLY A 76 1.20 9.59 -11.03
CA GLY A 76 0.79 9.30 -9.65
C GLY A 76 -0.06 8.04 -9.53
N ALA A 77 -1.02 7.80 -10.44
CA ALA A 77 -1.80 6.56 -10.43
C ALA A 77 -0.95 5.32 -10.74
N ILE A 78 0.07 5.47 -11.59
CA ILE A 78 1.02 4.41 -11.92
C ILE A 78 1.87 4.07 -10.69
N TYR A 79 2.44 5.08 -10.02
CA TYR A 79 3.22 4.87 -8.81
C TYR A 79 2.37 4.26 -7.68
N GLU A 80 1.13 4.72 -7.48
CA GLU A 80 0.21 4.10 -6.52
C GLU A 80 -0.06 2.62 -6.82
N GLN A 81 -0.16 2.24 -8.09
CA GLN A 81 -0.33 0.83 -8.48
C GLN A 81 0.93 0.01 -8.20
N ILE A 82 2.12 0.57 -8.44
CA ILE A 82 3.39 -0.12 -8.11
C ILE A 82 3.55 -0.29 -6.60
N ASP A 83 3.19 0.72 -5.80
CA ASP A 83 3.19 0.59 -4.34
C ASP A 83 2.22 -0.51 -3.88
N TRP A 84 1.08 -0.64 -4.54
CA TRP A 84 0.13 -1.73 -4.27
C TRP A 84 0.70 -3.10 -4.64
N LEU A 85 1.37 -3.23 -5.80
CA LEU A 85 2.09 -4.45 -6.17
C LEU A 85 3.16 -4.80 -5.12
N ASN A 86 3.94 -3.83 -4.70
CA ASN A 86 4.97 -4.04 -3.68
C ASN A 86 4.38 -4.53 -2.36
N GLN A 87 3.23 -4.02 -1.91
CA GLN A 87 2.57 -4.56 -0.71
C GLN A 87 2.20 -6.04 -0.84
N ALA A 88 1.78 -6.48 -2.03
CA ALA A 88 1.38 -7.86 -2.26
C ALA A 88 2.57 -8.82 -2.37
N PHE A 89 3.67 -8.38 -3.02
CA PHE A 89 4.78 -9.26 -3.39
C PHE A 89 6.01 -9.16 -2.46
N LEU A 90 6.15 -8.09 -1.67
CA LEU A 90 7.34 -7.90 -0.83
C LEU A 90 7.54 -9.03 0.19
N ALA A 91 6.46 -9.56 0.77
CA ALA A 91 6.50 -10.71 1.67
C ALA A 91 7.06 -11.99 1.01
N HIS A 92 7.10 -12.00 -0.33
CA HIS A 92 7.58 -13.10 -1.17
C HIS A 92 8.93 -12.77 -1.81
N SER A 93 9.68 -11.81 -1.28
CA SER A 93 11.01 -11.38 -1.78
C SER A 93 11.00 -10.90 -3.24
N ILE A 94 9.88 -10.35 -3.71
CA ILE A 94 9.72 -9.77 -5.06
C ILE A 94 9.27 -8.32 -4.90
N SER A 95 9.91 -7.41 -5.62
CA SER A 95 9.61 -5.97 -5.60
C SER A 95 9.68 -5.36 -6.99
N PHE A 96 9.07 -4.17 -7.16
CA PHE A 96 8.92 -3.51 -8.46
C PHE A 96 9.27 -2.02 -8.36
N THR A 97 9.87 -1.50 -9.42
CA THR A 97 10.06 -0.03 -9.60
C THR A 97 9.78 0.36 -11.03
N VAL A 98 9.12 1.48 -11.20
CA VAL A 98 8.96 2.12 -12.51
C VAL A 98 10.29 2.78 -12.90
N ASP A 99 10.92 2.25 -13.95
CA ASP A 99 12.11 2.85 -14.54
C ASP A 99 11.75 3.87 -15.64
N SER A 100 10.69 3.57 -16.39
CA SER A 100 10.23 4.43 -17.46
C SER A 100 8.72 4.43 -17.66
N ILE A 101 8.17 5.59 -18.02
CA ILE A 101 6.78 5.75 -18.43
C ILE A 101 6.78 6.41 -19.80
N ASP A 102 6.24 5.74 -20.80
CA ASP A 102 5.97 6.36 -22.09
C ASP A 102 4.47 6.53 -22.36
N ARG A 103 4.13 7.44 -23.28
CA ARG A 103 2.76 7.78 -23.62
C ARG A 103 2.57 7.77 -25.14
N THR A 104 1.72 6.87 -25.61
CA THR A 104 1.45 6.69 -27.04
C THR A 104 0.03 7.13 -27.38
N GLU A 105 -0.08 8.20 -28.15
CA GLU A 105 -1.35 8.64 -28.73
C GLU A 105 -1.70 7.78 -29.95
N ASN A 106 -2.63 6.84 -29.78
CA ASN A 106 -3.07 5.95 -30.86
C ASN A 106 -4.49 5.43 -30.58
N ASN A 107 -5.49 5.97 -31.27
CA ASN A 107 -6.88 5.58 -31.10
C ASN A 107 -7.14 4.11 -31.45
N ASP A 108 -6.51 3.61 -32.53
CA ASP A 108 -6.73 2.24 -32.99
C ASP A 108 -6.16 1.24 -31.97
N TRP A 109 -4.98 1.48 -31.45
CA TRP A 109 -4.40 0.63 -30.40
C TRP A 109 -5.16 0.74 -29.09
N PHE A 110 -5.60 1.94 -28.73
CA PHE A 110 -6.36 2.14 -27.50
C PHE A 110 -7.63 1.28 -27.45
N ASP A 111 -8.35 1.16 -28.57
CA ASP A 111 -9.60 0.41 -28.66
C ASP A 111 -9.44 -1.05 -29.11
N SER A 112 -8.22 -1.53 -29.41
CA SER A 112 -7.96 -2.88 -29.89
C SER A 112 -6.75 -3.56 -29.22
N TRP A 113 -6.50 -3.26 -27.94
CA TRP A 113 -5.36 -3.78 -27.19
C TRP A 113 -5.64 -5.13 -26.52
N TYR A 114 -6.08 -6.13 -27.31
CA TYR A 114 -6.39 -7.45 -26.81
C TYR A 114 -5.87 -8.56 -27.71
N GLY A 115 -5.30 -9.62 -27.09
CA GLY A 115 -4.81 -10.79 -27.78
C GLY A 115 -3.81 -10.46 -28.90
N ASN A 116 -3.97 -11.05 -30.06
CA ASN A 116 -3.05 -10.86 -31.19
C ASN A 116 -3.09 -9.46 -31.81
N ASP A 117 -4.17 -8.71 -31.60
CA ASP A 117 -4.31 -7.36 -32.14
C ASP A 117 -3.38 -6.36 -31.42
N ALA A 118 -2.99 -6.65 -30.16
CA ALA A 118 -2.02 -5.87 -29.41
C ALA A 118 -0.55 -6.11 -29.85
N TRP A 119 -0.23 -7.26 -30.48
CA TRP A 119 1.15 -7.63 -30.76
C TRP A 119 1.96 -6.61 -31.59
N PRO A 120 1.41 -5.97 -32.63
CA PRO A 120 2.17 -4.95 -33.36
C PRO A 120 2.59 -3.75 -32.49
N GLY A 121 1.70 -3.33 -31.59
CA GLY A 121 2.00 -2.27 -30.64
C GLY A 121 3.02 -2.71 -29.59
N MET A 122 2.86 -3.89 -29.00
CA MET A 122 3.82 -4.47 -28.06
C MET A 122 5.21 -4.58 -28.70
N GLN A 123 5.30 -5.10 -29.93
CA GLN A 123 6.57 -5.24 -30.63
C GLN A 123 7.25 -3.90 -30.87
N GLN A 124 6.48 -2.83 -31.06
CA GLN A 124 7.01 -1.49 -31.30
C GLN A 124 7.41 -0.78 -30.01
N LEU A 125 6.63 -0.96 -28.93
CA LEU A 125 6.79 -0.17 -27.70
C LEU A 125 7.65 -0.87 -26.64
N ASN A 126 7.77 -2.21 -26.66
CA ASN A 126 8.46 -2.94 -25.60
C ASN A 126 9.87 -2.40 -25.34
N VAL A 127 10.23 -2.37 -24.08
CA VAL A 127 11.56 -2.06 -23.57
C VAL A 127 12.16 -3.34 -23.04
N ASP A 128 13.22 -3.81 -23.67
CA ASP A 128 14.04 -4.98 -23.28
C ASP A 128 13.32 -6.01 -22.37
N PRO A 129 12.46 -6.89 -22.91
CA PRO A 129 11.68 -7.83 -22.11
C PRO A 129 12.51 -8.80 -21.27
N TYR A 130 13.82 -8.90 -21.54
CA TYR A 130 14.73 -9.73 -20.75
C TYR A 130 14.97 -9.16 -19.36
N HIS A 131 15.07 -7.81 -19.24
CA HIS A 131 15.38 -7.12 -17.99
C HIS A 131 14.15 -6.38 -17.39
N TYR A 132 13.12 -6.10 -18.21
CA TYR A 132 11.98 -5.29 -17.80
C TYR A 132 10.67 -6.05 -17.88
N LEU A 133 9.83 -5.88 -16.88
CA LEU A 133 8.40 -6.16 -17.00
C LEU A 133 7.75 -5.00 -17.75
N ASN A 134 7.24 -5.27 -18.96
CA ASN A 134 6.49 -4.30 -19.72
C ASN A 134 5.01 -4.35 -19.30
N ILE A 135 4.46 -3.24 -18.81
CA ILE A 135 3.04 -3.10 -18.44
C ILE A 135 2.37 -2.11 -19.39
N TYR A 136 1.31 -2.53 -20.05
CA TYR A 136 0.54 -1.71 -20.98
C TYR A 136 -0.82 -1.36 -20.41
N THR A 137 -1.28 -0.11 -20.62
CA THR A 137 -2.64 0.31 -20.30
C THR A 137 -3.36 0.83 -21.52
N ALA A 138 -4.57 0.33 -21.76
CA ALA A 138 -5.45 0.70 -22.86
C ALA A 138 -6.92 0.48 -22.49
N ASN A 139 -7.85 0.55 -23.43
CA ASN A 139 -9.26 0.27 -23.22
C ASN A 139 -9.54 -1.23 -23.48
N LEU A 140 -9.54 -2.02 -22.43
CA LEU A 140 -9.87 -3.46 -22.50
C LEU A 140 -11.34 -3.75 -22.19
N TYR A 141 -12.05 -2.81 -21.56
CA TYR A 141 -13.44 -3.02 -21.17
C TYR A 141 -14.39 -3.18 -22.35
N ASP A 142 -14.07 -2.66 -23.52
CA ASP A 142 -14.87 -2.86 -24.72
C ASP A 142 -14.81 -4.33 -25.20
N ASP A 143 -13.72 -5.03 -24.88
CA ASP A 143 -13.58 -6.48 -25.06
C ASP A 143 -14.11 -7.29 -23.86
N GLY A 144 -14.60 -6.61 -22.81
CA GLY A 144 -15.14 -7.24 -21.60
C GLY A 144 -14.09 -7.72 -20.60
N VAL A 145 -12.83 -7.25 -20.71
CA VAL A 145 -11.65 -7.68 -19.96
C VAL A 145 -11.16 -6.57 -19.06
N ALA A 146 -10.71 -6.90 -17.84
CA ALA A 146 -10.07 -5.97 -16.92
C ALA A 146 -8.53 -6.00 -17.05
N GLY A 147 -7.97 -7.20 -17.25
CA GLY A 147 -6.56 -7.41 -17.50
C GLY A 147 -6.28 -8.73 -18.20
N TRP A 148 -5.06 -8.87 -18.68
CA TRP A 148 -4.56 -10.14 -19.20
C TRP A 148 -3.03 -10.14 -19.28
N ALA A 149 -2.43 -11.34 -19.15
CA ALA A 149 -1.02 -11.60 -19.35
C ALA A 149 -0.85 -12.92 -20.11
N TYR A 150 0.35 -13.25 -20.48
CA TYR A 150 0.72 -14.63 -20.77
C TYR A 150 1.44 -15.22 -19.57
N LEU A 151 1.25 -16.53 -19.34
CA LEU A 151 2.02 -17.21 -18.28
C LEU A 151 3.52 -17.09 -18.56
N GLY A 152 4.31 -16.83 -17.53
CA GLY A 152 5.72 -16.51 -17.65
C GLY A 152 6.58 -17.54 -18.36
N ASN A 153 6.14 -18.80 -18.38
CA ASN A 153 6.77 -19.88 -19.13
C ASN A 153 6.21 -20.07 -20.56
N GLY A 154 5.31 -19.18 -20.99
CA GLY A 154 4.65 -19.29 -22.30
C GLY A 154 5.53 -18.90 -23.49
N PHE A 155 6.55 -18.06 -23.27
CA PHE A 155 7.45 -17.55 -24.30
C PHE A 155 8.90 -17.49 -23.77
N GLY A 156 9.84 -17.22 -24.66
CA GLY A 156 11.24 -16.98 -24.25
C GLY A 156 11.41 -15.63 -23.50
N PRO A 157 12.47 -15.49 -22.69
CA PRO A 157 12.65 -14.36 -21.80
C PRO A 157 12.77 -12.99 -22.50
N SER A 158 13.19 -12.95 -23.76
CA SER A 158 13.29 -11.71 -24.55
C SER A 158 12.10 -11.52 -25.51
N ASP A 159 11.01 -12.25 -25.34
CA ASP A 159 9.84 -12.13 -26.22
C ASP A 159 8.97 -10.94 -25.76
N TYR A 160 8.66 -10.04 -26.70
CA TYR A 160 7.85 -8.83 -26.43
C TYR A 160 6.44 -9.10 -25.89
N ARG A 161 5.97 -10.36 -25.95
CA ARG A 161 4.69 -10.79 -25.39
C ARG A 161 4.77 -11.11 -23.90
N GLN A 162 5.97 -11.19 -23.34
CA GLN A 162 6.17 -11.27 -21.88
C GLN A 162 5.81 -9.95 -21.24
N SER A 163 4.51 -9.73 -21.04
CA SER A 163 3.98 -8.44 -20.60
C SER A 163 2.67 -8.61 -19.83
N VAL A 164 2.33 -7.58 -19.08
CA VAL A 164 1.04 -7.41 -18.39
C VAL A 164 0.24 -6.33 -19.08
N ASN A 165 -1.06 -6.54 -19.24
CA ASN A 165 -1.96 -5.63 -19.93
C ASN A 165 -3.17 -5.35 -19.04
N LEU A 166 -3.43 -4.06 -18.76
CA LEU A 166 -4.48 -3.62 -17.85
C LEU A 166 -5.45 -2.66 -18.56
N ASP A 167 -6.70 -2.77 -18.25
CA ASP A 167 -7.62 -1.68 -18.54
C ASP A 167 -7.18 -0.44 -17.76
N PHE A 168 -7.13 0.71 -18.41
CA PHE A 168 -6.64 1.94 -17.77
C PHE A 168 -7.46 2.37 -16.53
N ARG A 169 -8.69 1.87 -16.37
CA ARG A 169 -9.58 2.10 -15.21
C ARG A 169 -9.26 1.21 -14.02
N GLU A 170 -8.47 0.18 -14.21
CA GLU A 170 -8.03 -0.74 -13.17
C GLU A 170 -6.73 -0.28 -12.49
N VAL A 171 -6.10 0.80 -12.97
CA VAL A 171 -4.87 1.34 -12.41
C VAL A 171 -5.21 2.34 -11.31
N ALA A 172 -5.17 1.87 -10.07
CA ALA A 172 -5.38 2.68 -8.88
C ALA A 172 -4.93 1.95 -7.60
N TRP A 173 -4.65 2.69 -6.55
CA TRP A 173 -4.43 2.13 -5.22
C TRP A 173 -5.62 1.26 -4.76
N GLY A 174 -5.32 0.07 -4.26
CA GLY A 174 -6.35 -0.85 -3.77
C GLY A 174 -7.07 -1.64 -4.85
N ASN A 175 -6.53 -1.66 -6.08
CA ASN A 175 -7.04 -2.51 -7.16
C ASN A 175 -6.07 -3.67 -7.43
N ASP A 176 -6.56 -4.91 -7.29
CA ASP A 176 -5.76 -6.12 -7.39
C ASP A 176 -5.64 -6.68 -8.81
N THR A 177 -6.25 -6.04 -9.83
CA THR A 177 -6.13 -6.51 -11.21
C THR A 177 -4.67 -6.58 -11.64
N GLY A 178 -3.87 -5.55 -11.33
CA GLY A 178 -2.43 -5.55 -11.59
C GLY A 178 -1.69 -6.68 -10.87
N THR A 179 -2.00 -6.90 -9.60
CA THR A 179 -1.42 -7.98 -8.78
C THR A 179 -1.74 -9.37 -9.35
N HIS A 180 -2.99 -9.57 -9.76
CA HIS A 180 -3.46 -10.80 -10.40
C HIS A 180 -2.74 -11.08 -11.72
N GLU A 181 -2.66 -10.10 -12.60
CA GLU A 181 -2.01 -10.27 -13.92
C GLU A 181 -0.49 -10.43 -13.81
N VAL A 182 0.16 -9.77 -12.83
CA VAL A 182 1.57 -10.02 -12.51
C VAL A 182 1.75 -11.45 -11.97
N GLY A 183 0.83 -11.97 -11.15
CA GLY A 183 0.83 -13.36 -10.74
C GLY A 183 0.86 -14.33 -11.93
N HIS A 184 0.06 -14.07 -12.97
CA HIS A 184 0.11 -14.84 -14.21
C HIS A 184 1.44 -14.68 -14.95
N HIS A 185 1.95 -13.45 -15.05
CA HIS A 185 3.27 -13.22 -15.64
C HIS A 185 4.37 -13.98 -14.90
N LEU A 186 4.23 -14.19 -13.60
CA LEU A 186 5.12 -15.01 -12.79
C LEU A 186 4.70 -16.50 -12.75
N GLY A 187 3.82 -16.93 -13.66
CA GLY A 187 3.50 -18.33 -13.95
C GLY A 187 2.36 -18.94 -13.15
N LEU A 188 1.66 -18.18 -12.31
CA LEU A 188 0.53 -18.71 -11.53
C LEU A 188 -0.71 -18.89 -12.40
N ASN A 189 -1.45 -19.97 -12.20
CA ASN A 189 -2.77 -20.20 -12.76
C ASN A 189 -3.85 -19.73 -11.78
N HIS A 190 -5.11 -19.60 -12.26
CA HIS A 190 -6.25 -19.39 -11.38
C HIS A 190 -6.43 -20.56 -10.42
N THR A 191 -6.75 -20.29 -9.16
CA THR A 191 -7.01 -21.32 -8.14
C THR A 191 -8.23 -22.19 -8.44
N PHE A 192 -9.17 -21.67 -9.25
CA PHE A 192 -10.40 -22.36 -9.70
C PHE A 192 -10.24 -23.06 -11.07
N TYR A 193 -9.02 -23.10 -11.61
CA TYR A 193 -8.80 -23.74 -12.90
C TYR A 193 -9.16 -25.22 -12.83
N GLN A 194 -10.01 -25.68 -13.78
CA GLN A 194 -10.61 -27.01 -13.80
C GLN A 194 -11.54 -27.34 -12.63
N ASN A 195 -11.96 -26.34 -11.87
CA ASN A 195 -12.85 -26.51 -10.74
C ASN A 195 -12.27 -27.51 -9.71
N CYS A 196 -13.09 -28.41 -9.15
CA CYS A 196 -12.68 -29.43 -8.19
C CYS A 196 -11.96 -30.63 -8.82
N THR A 197 -11.10 -30.42 -9.82
CA THR A 197 -10.42 -31.49 -10.56
C THR A 197 -8.92 -31.27 -10.63
N SER A 198 -8.13 -32.26 -10.16
CA SER A 198 -6.67 -32.21 -10.25
C SER A 198 -6.23 -32.22 -11.72
N PRO A 199 -5.17 -31.47 -12.12
CA PRO A 199 -4.17 -30.86 -11.24
C PRO A 199 -4.52 -29.47 -10.72
N ASN A 200 -5.71 -28.93 -10.96
CA ASN A 200 -6.10 -27.56 -10.59
C ASN A 200 -5.07 -26.53 -11.08
N ASP A 201 -4.61 -25.61 -10.21
CA ASP A 201 -3.53 -24.66 -10.53
C ASP A 201 -2.12 -25.29 -10.44
N GLY A 202 -1.99 -26.49 -9.87
CA GLY A 202 -0.75 -27.25 -9.74
C GLY A 202 -0.04 -27.06 -8.40
N ILE A 203 -0.57 -26.27 -7.48
CA ILE A 203 0.05 -25.89 -6.23
C ILE A 203 -0.66 -26.57 -5.06
N ASP A 204 0.10 -27.25 -4.18
CA ASP A 204 -0.47 -28.15 -3.17
C ASP A 204 -1.10 -27.44 -1.97
N ASP A 205 -0.67 -26.21 -1.68
CA ASP A 205 -1.19 -25.41 -0.57
C ASP A 205 -2.24 -24.38 -0.96
N THR A 206 -2.70 -24.41 -2.22
CA THR A 206 -3.89 -23.71 -2.70
C THR A 206 -5.06 -24.70 -2.80
N PRO A 207 -6.05 -24.66 -1.89
CA PRO A 207 -7.24 -25.51 -1.97
C PRO A 207 -7.98 -25.30 -3.28
N GLN A 208 -8.58 -26.37 -3.82
CA GLN A 208 -9.39 -26.28 -5.03
C GLN A 208 -10.67 -25.49 -4.76
N ASN A 209 -11.11 -24.69 -5.71
CA ASN A 209 -12.39 -24.02 -5.66
C ASN A 209 -13.11 -24.03 -7.01
N HIS A 210 -14.42 -23.80 -6.99
CA HIS A 210 -15.28 -23.95 -8.16
C HIS A 210 -15.73 -22.60 -8.70
N GLU A 211 -15.67 -22.40 -10.02
CA GLU A 211 -15.99 -21.14 -10.69
C GLU A 211 -17.41 -20.61 -10.43
N ASP A 212 -18.38 -21.47 -10.11
CA ASP A 212 -19.75 -21.06 -9.78
C ASP A 212 -19.85 -20.33 -8.43
N TYR A 213 -18.81 -20.38 -7.58
CA TYR A 213 -18.79 -19.81 -6.23
C TYR A 213 -17.88 -18.59 -6.09
N LEU A 214 -17.31 -18.12 -7.20
CA LEU A 214 -16.48 -16.91 -7.25
C LEU A 214 -17.26 -15.66 -6.76
N TRP A 215 -16.52 -14.60 -6.43
CA TRP A 215 -17.06 -13.32 -5.91
C TRP A 215 -17.68 -13.40 -4.50
N GLN A 216 -17.44 -14.47 -3.76
CA GLN A 216 -17.85 -14.64 -2.38
C GLN A 216 -16.63 -14.51 -1.45
N CYS A 217 -16.72 -13.62 -0.45
CA CYS A 217 -15.70 -13.42 0.55
C CYS A 217 -16.14 -14.05 1.87
N SER A 218 -16.09 -15.37 1.97
CA SER A 218 -16.46 -16.11 3.18
C SER A 218 -15.42 -17.19 3.48
N GLU A 219 -14.71 -17.03 4.57
CA GLU A 219 -13.69 -17.99 5.04
C GLU A 219 -14.21 -19.42 5.27
N SER A 220 -15.51 -19.59 5.40
CA SER A 220 -16.15 -20.92 5.56
C SER A 220 -16.69 -21.50 4.24
N LEU A 221 -16.43 -20.84 3.12
CA LEU A 221 -16.82 -21.35 1.80
C LEU A 221 -15.97 -22.56 1.47
N ASP A 222 -16.60 -23.65 1.09
CA ASP A 222 -15.98 -24.88 0.64
C ASP A 222 -16.82 -25.41 -0.55
N SER A 223 -16.39 -25.05 -1.75
CA SER A 223 -17.07 -25.45 -2.98
C SER A 223 -16.56 -26.79 -3.54
N CYS A 224 -15.45 -27.31 -2.99
CA CYS A 224 -14.85 -28.58 -3.34
C CYS A 224 -14.66 -29.51 -2.13
N PRO A 225 -15.74 -29.98 -1.49
CA PRO A 225 -15.69 -30.64 -0.18
C PRO A 225 -14.99 -32.02 -0.18
N ASP A 226 -14.59 -32.52 -1.33
CA ASP A 226 -13.78 -33.75 -1.46
C ASP A 226 -12.25 -33.43 -1.46
N ASP A 227 -11.87 -32.15 -1.49
CA ASP A 227 -10.51 -31.63 -1.35
C ASP A 227 -10.25 -31.11 0.06
N GLU A 228 -9.00 -30.97 0.49
CA GLU A 228 -8.67 -30.48 1.81
C GLU A 228 -8.61 -28.95 1.84
N GLY A 229 -9.37 -28.32 2.72
CA GLY A 229 -9.37 -26.88 2.96
C GLY A 229 -10.64 -26.18 2.47
N ASN A 230 -10.79 -24.91 2.85
CA ASN A 230 -11.84 -24.03 2.36
C ASN A 230 -11.36 -23.33 1.08
N ASP A 231 -12.29 -22.78 0.29
CA ASP A 231 -11.96 -21.99 -0.90
C ASP A 231 -10.96 -20.87 -0.55
N PRO A 232 -9.91 -20.65 -1.36
CA PRO A 232 -8.87 -19.65 -1.10
C PRO A 232 -9.36 -18.22 -1.43
N VAL A 233 -10.41 -17.76 -0.73
CA VAL A 233 -11.14 -16.52 -1.04
C VAL A 233 -10.28 -15.25 -0.90
N HIS A 234 -9.16 -15.33 -0.18
CA HIS A 234 -8.22 -14.24 0.04
C HIS A 234 -7.03 -14.24 -0.94
N ASN A 235 -6.92 -15.28 -1.75
CA ASN A 235 -5.81 -15.43 -2.68
C ASN A 235 -5.95 -14.49 -3.87
N TYR A 236 -4.87 -13.84 -4.27
CA TYR A 236 -4.86 -12.93 -5.44
C TYR A 236 -5.19 -13.64 -6.76
N MET A 237 -5.01 -14.98 -6.86
CA MET A 237 -5.29 -15.74 -8.09
C MET A 237 -6.71 -16.30 -8.17
N THR A 238 -7.60 -15.97 -7.21
CA THR A 238 -9.03 -16.23 -7.30
C THR A 238 -9.80 -14.97 -7.73
N TYR A 239 -11.11 -15.11 -7.95
CA TYR A 239 -11.98 -13.97 -8.21
C TYR A 239 -12.82 -13.63 -6.98
N THR A 240 -12.36 -12.65 -6.25
CA THR A 240 -13.12 -11.98 -5.17
C THR A 240 -12.95 -10.46 -5.32
N SER A 241 -13.49 -9.66 -4.41
CA SER A 241 -13.25 -8.22 -4.44
C SER A 241 -11.86 -7.90 -3.88
N SER A 242 -11.23 -6.84 -4.36
CA SER A 242 -9.93 -6.38 -3.85
C SER A 242 -9.90 -6.15 -2.34
N ALA A 243 -11.03 -5.81 -1.72
CA ALA A 243 -11.13 -5.73 -0.26
C ALA A 243 -11.03 -7.08 0.46
N CYS A 244 -11.12 -8.19 -0.28
CA CYS A 244 -11.04 -9.56 0.23
C CYS A 244 -9.68 -10.20 -0.03
N GLN A 245 -9.00 -9.82 -1.10
CA GLN A 245 -7.73 -10.38 -1.53
C GLN A 245 -6.56 -9.74 -0.78
N TYR A 246 -5.62 -10.54 -0.27
CA TYR A 246 -4.45 -10.02 0.43
C TYR A 246 -3.28 -11.03 0.54
N GLU A 247 -3.35 -12.19 -0.14
CA GLU A 247 -2.31 -13.21 0.04
C GLU A 247 -1.95 -13.98 -1.23
N PHE A 248 -0.69 -14.40 -1.27
CA PHE A 248 -0.19 -15.56 -1.99
C PHE A 248 0.23 -16.63 -0.99
N THR A 249 0.20 -17.91 -1.39
CA THR A 249 0.68 -19.01 -0.55
C THR A 249 2.19 -19.21 -0.69
N GLN A 250 2.79 -20.00 0.20
CA GLN A 250 4.20 -20.38 0.08
C GLN A 250 4.47 -21.17 -1.20
N GLY A 251 3.57 -22.06 -1.60
CA GLY A 251 3.71 -22.80 -2.85
C GLY A 251 3.64 -21.90 -4.08
N GLN A 252 2.85 -20.84 -4.02
CA GLN A 252 2.82 -19.81 -5.08
C GLN A 252 4.13 -19.02 -5.12
N GLU A 253 4.71 -18.66 -3.99
CA GLU A 253 6.03 -18.04 -3.91
C GLU A 253 7.11 -18.91 -4.54
N ASP A 254 7.18 -20.18 -4.14
CA ASP A 254 8.13 -21.16 -4.68
C ASP A 254 8.00 -21.29 -6.21
N TRP A 255 6.75 -21.30 -6.70
CA TRP A 255 6.45 -21.36 -8.13
C TRP A 255 6.90 -20.09 -8.86
N MET A 256 6.60 -18.93 -8.34
CA MET A 256 7.03 -17.64 -8.92
C MET A 256 8.56 -17.53 -9.00
N HIS A 257 9.29 -17.88 -7.94
CA HIS A 257 10.75 -17.87 -7.96
C HIS A 257 11.34 -18.87 -8.95
N TYR A 258 10.75 -20.06 -9.05
CA TYR A 258 11.14 -21.03 -10.09
C TYR A 258 10.96 -20.43 -11.49
N ILE A 259 9.83 -19.78 -11.76
CA ILE A 259 9.55 -19.16 -13.07
C ILE A 259 10.53 -18.02 -13.34
N ILE A 260 10.80 -17.16 -12.37
CA ILE A 260 11.76 -16.06 -12.53
C ILE A 260 13.14 -16.63 -12.86
N GLU A 261 13.65 -17.57 -12.08
CA GLU A 261 15.00 -18.11 -12.27
C GLU A 261 15.18 -18.78 -13.65
N ASN A 262 14.16 -19.48 -14.15
CA ASN A 262 14.28 -20.30 -15.34
C ASN A 262 13.75 -19.64 -16.62
N TYR A 263 12.83 -18.65 -16.49
CA TYR A 263 12.18 -18.03 -17.65
C TYR A 263 12.33 -16.51 -17.71
N HIS A 264 12.71 -15.84 -16.59
CA HIS A 264 13.01 -14.42 -16.53
C HIS A 264 14.34 -14.13 -15.79
N PRO A 265 15.44 -14.85 -16.12
CA PRO A 265 16.69 -14.73 -15.38
C PRO A 265 17.27 -13.30 -15.39
N GLY A 266 16.94 -12.51 -16.40
CA GLY A 266 17.37 -11.12 -16.50
C GLY A 266 16.85 -10.22 -15.40
N TYR A 267 15.78 -10.62 -14.68
CA TYR A 267 15.32 -9.88 -13.51
C TYR A 267 16.33 -9.93 -12.34
N TYR A 268 17.19 -10.94 -12.28
CA TYR A 268 18.33 -11.00 -11.34
C TYR A 268 19.56 -10.20 -11.81
N ASP A 269 19.64 -9.87 -13.10
CA ASP A 269 20.77 -9.06 -13.64
C ASP A 269 20.61 -7.57 -13.28
N ASN A 270 19.44 -7.17 -12.79
CA ASN A 270 19.19 -5.83 -12.29
C ASN A 270 19.98 -5.65 -10.99
N GLN A 271 21.28 -5.32 -11.11
CA GLN A 271 22.10 -4.99 -9.95
C GLN A 271 21.64 -3.67 -9.37
N PHE A 272 21.18 -3.74 -8.13
CA PHE A 272 20.82 -2.52 -7.41
C PHE A 272 22.10 -1.77 -7.06
N HIS A 273 22.24 -0.61 -7.66
CA HIS A 273 23.26 0.33 -7.28
C HIS A 273 22.75 1.40 -6.32
N TYR A 274 21.42 1.53 -6.20
CA TYR A 274 20.77 2.57 -5.45
C TYR A 274 19.77 1.97 -4.44
N PRO A 275 19.72 2.48 -3.20
CA PRO A 275 18.64 2.21 -2.28
C PRO A 275 17.37 2.99 -2.66
N ASP A 276 16.23 2.65 -2.09
CA ASP A 276 15.01 3.46 -2.13
C ASP A 276 14.68 3.93 -0.72
N LEU A 277 15.14 5.13 -0.38
CA LEU A 277 15.07 5.67 0.96
C LEU A 277 13.87 6.61 1.11
N TYR A 278 13.16 6.48 2.23
CA TYR A 278 12.03 7.32 2.59
C TYR A 278 12.01 7.65 4.08
N ILE A 279 11.38 8.77 4.45
CA ILE A 279 11.09 9.08 5.85
C ILE A 279 9.83 8.35 6.26
N SER A 280 9.94 7.39 7.17
CA SER A 280 8.79 6.60 7.64
C SER A 280 8.04 7.31 8.76
N ASP A 281 8.72 8.11 9.59
CA ASP A 281 8.13 8.83 10.72
C ASP A 281 9.08 9.91 11.27
N LEU A 282 8.51 10.95 11.88
CA LEU A 282 9.23 11.95 12.66
C LEU A 282 8.82 11.88 14.13
N ASN A 283 9.79 11.65 15.01
CA ASN A 283 9.59 11.60 16.44
C ASN A 283 10.10 12.87 17.10
N TYR A 284 9.19 13.62 17.74
CA TYR A 284 9.50 14.82 18.47
C TYR A 284 9.93 14.49 19.90
N GLN A 285 11.09 15.00 20.31
CA GLN A 285 11.64 14.71 21.63
C GLN A 285 12.29 15.96 22.22
N TYR A 286 12.05 16.18 23.51
CA TYR A 286 12.64 17.29 24.26
C TYR A 286 12.31 18.68 23.71
N ASP A 287 11.11 19.13 23.98
CA ASP A 287 10.80 20.57 23.95
C ASP A 287 11.48 21.30 25.12
N THR A 288 11.53 22.64 25.08
CA THR A 288 12.29 23.43 26.03
C THR A 288 11.70 23.38 27.43
N ASP A 289 10.38 23.35 27.56
CA ASP A 289 9.65 23.44 28.83
C ASP A 289 9.08 22.09 29.30
N GLY A 290 9.12 21.06 28.44
CA GLY A 290 8.75 19.67 28.76
C GLY A 290 7.24 19.44 28.79
N ASP A 291 6.45 20.30 28.16
CA ASP A 291 4.99 20.19 28.13
C ASP A 291 4.49 19.24 27.03
N GLY A 292 5.38 18.81 26.14
CA GLY A 292 5.09 17.88 25.04
C GLY A 292 4.47 18.56 23.81
N VAL A 293 4.53 19.88 23.73
CA VAL A 293 4.02 20.68 22.62
C VAL A 293 5.16 21.54 22.07
N PHE A 294 5.26 21.64 20.76
CA PHE A 294 6.18 22.57 20.14
C PHE A 294 5.45 23.90 19.92
N ASN A 295 5.77 24.91 20.71
CA ASN A 295 5.12 26.22 20.67
C ASN A 295 6.13 27.36 20.41
N PRO A 296 5.65 28.58 20.07
CA PRO A 296 6.55 29.71 19.81
C PRO A 296 7.49 30.02 20.97
N GLY A 297 8.79 30.04 20.70
CA GLY A 297 9.85 30.23 21.67
C GLY A 297 10.53 28.94 22.14
N ASP A 298 10.07 27.78 21.70
CA ASP A 298 10.67 26.49 22.04
C ASP A 298 11.77 26.04 21.10
N SER A 299 12.65 25.22 21.66
CA SER A 299 13.55 24.36 20.88
C SER A 299 13.05 22.92 20.92
N LEU A 300 13.12 22.25 19.80
CA LEU A 300 12.67 20.88 19.63
C LEU A 300 13.81 20.03 19.04
N ARG A 301 13.93 18.78 19.51
CA ARG A 301 14.76 17.75 18.87
C ARG A 301 13.86 16.82 18.09
N ILE A 302 14.26 16.54 16.84
CA ILE A 302 13.49 15.71 15.91
C ILE A 302 14.37 14.55 15.49
N ARG A 303 13.87 13.34 15.70
CA ARG A 303 14.45 12.11 15.18
C ARG A 303 13.67 11.67 13.95
N ALA A 304 14.35 11.51 12.82
CA ALA A 304 13.79 10.90 11.64
C ALA A 304 14.02 9.38 11.66
N ASN A 305 12.97 8.63 11.38
CA ASN A 305 13.08 7.21 11.06
C ASN A 305 13.15 7.09 9.55
N VAL A 306 14.18 6.39 9.05
CA VAL A 306 14.41 6.19 7.60
C VAL A 306 14.21 4.74 7.27
N GLY A 307 13.37 4.45 6.31
CA GLY A 307 13.21 3.14 5.70
C GLY A 307 13.98 3.03 4.39
N ASN A 308 14.51 1.83 4.11
CA ASN A 308 14.93 1.44 2.79
C ASN A 308 13.87 0.48 2.24
N TYR A 309 13.06 0.95 1.30
CA TYR A 309 11.93 0.19 0.81
C TYR A 309 12.40 -1.04 0.01
N TRP A 310 13.45 -0.84 -0.82
CA TRP A 310 14.08 -1.89 -1.62
C TRP A 310 15.44 -1.41 -2.15
N GLY A 311 16.09 -2.23 -2.97
CA GLY A 311 17.28 -1.86 -3.71
C GLY A 311 18.58 -2.30 -3.03
N ALA A 312 19.61 -1.48 -3.14
CA ALA A 312 20.89 -1.74 -2.50
C ALA A 312 20.86 -1.42 -1.00
N ASP A 313 21.78 -1.98 -0.24
CA ASP A 313 22.06 -1.50 1.11
C ASP A 313 22.44 -0.01 1.06
N ALA A 314 21.81 0.78 1.93
CA ALA A 314 22.09 2.19 2.03
C ALA A 314 23.22 2.44 3.04
N ASP A 315 24.43 2.43 2.56
CA ASP A 315 25.61 2.74 3.36
C ASP A 315 25.74 4.24 3.62
N SER A 316 26.09 4.59 4.86
CA SER A 316 26.40 5.97 5.26
C SER A 316 25.32 6.98 4.85
N VAL A 317 24.11 6.77 5.35
CA VAL A 317 22.96 7.64 5.07
C VAL A 317 23.12 8.97 5.82
N PHE A 318 22.96 10.07 5.09
CA PHE A 318 22.98 11.44 5.60
C PHE A 318 21.63 12.10 5.34
N LEU A 319 21.13 12.82 6.35
CA LEU A 319 19.93 13.64 6.23
C LEU A 319 20.30 15.11 6.42
N ILE A 320 19.68 15.99 5.63
CA ILE A 320 19.81 17.43 5.78
C ILE A 320 18.41 18.04 5.82
N LEU A 321 18.03 18.59 6.99
CA LEU A 321 16.77 19.32 7.16
C LEU A 321 16.94 20.76 6.66
N SER A 322 15.97 21.24 5.90
CA SER A 322 15.89 22.63 5.42
C SER A 322 14.45 23.15 5.42
N THR A 323 14.30 24.47 5.50
CA THR A 323 13.01 25.16 5.35
C THR A 323 13.25 26.57 4.84
N GLU A 324 12.29 27.12 4.10
CA GLU A 324 12.23 28.55 3.73
C GLU A 324 11.28 29.34 4.65
N ASP A 325 10.64 28.68 5.62
CA ASP A 325 9.71 29.29 6.54
C ASP A 325 10.47 29.98 7.69
N ASP A 326 10.32 31.28 7.79
CA ASP A 326 11.03 32.13 8.75
C ASP A 326 10.55 31.97 10.22
N ARG A 327 9.48 31.22 10.44
CA ARG A 327 8.99 30.85 11.78
C ARG A 327 9.91 29.85 12.47
N LEU A 328 10.75 29.12 11.73
CA LEU A 328 11.60 28.07 12.25
C LEU A 328 13.07 28.36 11.97
N VAL A 329 13.88 28.36 13.02
CA VAL A 329 15.34 28.41 12.93
C VAL A 329 15.90 27.01 13.11
N ILE A 330 16.66 26.51 12.14
CA ILE A 330 17.34 25.22 12.23
C ILE A 330 18.66 25.42 12.96
N LEU A 331 18.80 24.80 14.14
CA LEU A 331 19.99 24.88 14.99
C LEU A 331 21.00 23.78 14.66
N ASP A 332 20.50 22.58 14.32
CA ASP A 332 21.28 21.48 13.78
C ASP A 332 20.48 20.84 12.63
N SER A 333 21.05 20.91 11.44
CA SER A 333 20.38 20.50 10.21
C SER A 333 20.79 19.11 9.73
N THR A 334 21.74 18.43 10.40
CA THR A 334 22.34 17.21 9.86
C THR A 334 22.16 16.03 10.79
N VAL A 335 21.87 14.87 10.19
CA VAL A 335 21.81 13.57 10.89
C VAL A 335 22.54 12.54 10.06
N GLN A 336 23.36 11.70 10.70
CA GLN A 336 24.10 10.63 10.07
C GLN A 336 23.78 9.27 10.70
N PHE A 337 23.56 8.27 9.85
CA PHE A 337 23.40 6.89 10.27
C PHE A 337 24.76 6.17 10.28
N GLU A 338 25.07 5.52 11.40
CA GLU A 338 26.34 4.80 11.59
C GLU A 338 26.32 3.37 10.99
N THR A 339 25.13 2.83 10.74
CA THR A 339 24.94 1.47 10.21
C THR A 339 24.19 1.54 8.89
N PRO A 340 24.47 0.64 7.93
CA PRO A 340 23.68 0.53 6.72
C PRO A 340 22.19 0.30 7.02
N ILE A 341 21.31 0.79 6.16
CA ILE A 341 19.88 0.49 6.17
C ILE A 341 19.64 -0.49 5.03
N VAL A 342 19.41 -1.76 5.39
CA VAL A 342 19.18 -2.79 4.37
C VAL A 342 17.73 -2.75 3.87
N PRO A 343 17.46 -3.27 2.66
CA PRO A 343 16.11 -3.31 2.10
C PRO A 343 15.09 -3.97 3.04
N GLY A 344 13.91 -3.36 3.14
CA GLY A 344 12.82 -3.79 4.03
C GLY A 344 12.98 -3.36 5.50
N GLU A 345 14.08 -2.72 5.89
CA GLU A 345 14.30 -2.24 7.25
C GLU A 345 13.98 -0.74 7.41
N ILE A 346 13.54 -0.38 8.63
CA ILE A 346 13.45 1.00 9.11
C ILE A 346 14.47 1.19 10.21
N SER A 347 15.31 2.22 10.08
CA SER A 347 16.35 2.57 11.04
C SER A 347 16.17 3.96 11.61
N PHE A 348 16.81 4.21 12.75
CA PHE A 348 16.84 5.51 13.39
C PHE A 348 18.16 5.73 14.14
N THR A 349 18.55 6.98 14.32
CA THR A 349 19.75 7.33 15.12
C THR A 349 19.41 7.39 16.61
N LEU A 350 20.32 6.92 17.45
CA LEU A 350 20.13 6.96 18.91
C LEU A 350 20.54 8.32 19.52
N PHE A 351 21.56 8.97 18.95
CA PHE A 351 22.21 10.14 19.55
C PHE A 351 22.32 11.33 18.60
N ASP A 352 21.92 11.17 17.35
CA ASP A 352 21.97 12.22 16.32
C ASP A 352 20.56 12.65 15.93
N TRP A 353 20.29 13.96 15.97
CA TRP A 353 18.95 14.52 15.90
C TRP A 353 19.00 15.90 15.23
N PHE A 354 18.01 16.22 14.45
CA PHE A 354 17.79 17.62 14.08
C PHE A 354 17.44 18.44 15.31
N GLN A 355 17.89 19.70 15.35
CA GLN A 355 17.48 20.65 16.37
C GLN A 355 16.91 21.90 15.71
N VAL A 356 15.74 22.29 16.14
CA VAL A 356 15.03 23.46 15.63
C VAL A 356 14.57 24.36 16.77
N PHE A 357 14.35 25.63 16.47
CA PHE A 357 13.82 26.63 17.39
C PHE A 357 12.70 27.40 16.68
N ALA A 358 11.55 27.55 17.34
CA ALA A 358 10.45 28.38 16.86
C ALA A 358 10.63 29.82 17.30
N GLU A 359 10.50 30.76 16.38
CA GLU A 359 10.56 32.18 16.73
C GLU A 359 9.45 32.54 17.73
N PRO A 360 9.72 33.38 18.73
CA PRO A 360 8.76 33.68 19.82
C PRO A 360 7.46 34.35 19.38
N ASP A 361 7.44 34.97 18.21
CA ASP A 361 6.28 35.61 17.59
C ASP A 361 5.75 34.84 16.37
N ALA A 362 6.19 33.61 16.18
CA ALA A 362 5.77 32.74 15.10
C ALA A 362 4.26 32.44 15.11
N SER A 363 3.62 32.53 13.99
CA SER A 363 2.22 32.14 13.84
C SER A 363 2.06 30.63 13.88
N LEU A 364 0.98 30.14 14.53
CA LEU A 364 0.68 28.72 14.66
C LEU A 364 0.32 28.07 13.32
N GLY A 365 0.52 26.77 13.22
CA GLY A 365 0.19 25.93 12.07
C GLY A 365 1.36 25.10 11.59
N ASN A 366 1.14 24.34 10.51
CA ASN A 366 2.16 23.52 9.91
C ASN A 366 3.26 24.38 9.28
N ILE A 367 4.48 23.94 9.45
CA ILE A 367 5.69 24.50 8.84
C ILE A 367 6.22 23.44 7.88
N SER A 368 6.24 23.76 6.59
CA SER A 368 6.80 22.89 5.56
C SER A 368 8.33 22.88 5.65
N CYS A 369 8.88 21.68 5.70
CA CYS A 369 10.32 21.43 5.68
C CYS A 369 10.66 20.39 4.62
N ASN A 370 11.90 20.41 4.16
CA ASN A 370 12.44 19.39 3.29
C ASN A 370 13.57 18.64 4.00
N ILE A 371 13.58 17.31 3.91
CA ILE A 371 14.69 16.47 4.34
C ILE A 371 15.33 15.88 3.07
N ASN A 372 16.54 16.35 2.75
CA ASN A 372 17.36 15.72 1.73
C ASN A 372 18.01 14.47 2.33
N ILE A 373 17.89 13.34 1.64
CA ILE A 373 18.43 12.04 2.03
C ILE A 373 19.48 11.67 1.01
N SER A 374 20.71 11.41 1.44
CA SER A 374 21.80 11.03 0.55
C SER A 374 22.65 9.89 1.14
N THR A 375 23.36 9.18 0.25
CA THR A 375 24.35 8.17 0.63
C THR A 375 25.74 8.57 0.17
N SER A 376 26.79 8.10 0.84
CA SER A 376 28.18 8.42 0.50
C SER A 376 28.83 7.41 -0.45
N ASN A 377 28.05 6.72 -1.29
CA ASN A 377 28.63 5.80 -2.28
C ASN A 377 29.17 6.60 -3.47
N ASP A 378 30.49 6.65 -3.60
CA ASP A 378 31.16 7.43 -4.66
C ASP A 378 30.92 6.87 -6.07
N ASP A 379 30.68 5.57 -6.20
CA ASP A 379 30.46 4.91 -7.50
C ASP A 379 28.98 5.08 -7.94
N PHE A 380 28.06 5.11 -6.98
CA PHE A 380 26.62 5.22 -7.21
C PHE A 380 26.01 6.24 -6.22
N PRO A 381 26.22 7.54 -6.46
CA PRO A 381 25.68 8.57 -5.58
C PRO A 381 24.15 8.56 -5.64
N TYR A 382 23.51 8.48 -4.47
CA TYR A 382 22.05 8.52 -4.32
C TYR A 382 21.64 9.75 -3.55
N GLU A 383 20.59 10.41 -4.01
CA GLU A 383 20.01 11.58 -3.37
C GLU A 383 18.51 11.63 -3.67
N THR A 384 17.70 11.87 -2.63
CA THR A 384 16.26 12.07 -2.74
C THR A 384 15.79 13.10 -1.72
N ASP A 385 14.60 13.66 -1.90
CA ASP A 385 14.01 14.66 -1.03
C ASP A 385 12.68 14.14 -0.46
N ALA A 386 12.43 14.44 0.81
CA ALA A 386 11.16 14.16 1.48
C ALA A 386 10.57 15.45 2.04
N GLU A 387 9.36 15.81 1.60
CA GLU A 387 8.59 16.89 2.22
C GLU A 387 7.99 16.43 3.54
N VAL A 388 8.19 17.21 4.61
CA VAL A 388 7.68 16.91 5.94
C VAL A 388 7.06 18.17 6.54
N GLU A 389 6.13 17.99 7.48
CA GLU A 389 5.49 19.09 8.18
C GLU A 389 5.82 19.04 9.69
N ILE A 390 6.20 20.16 10.26
CA ILE A 390 6.39 20.36 11.71
C ILE A 390 5.25 21.23 12.21
N LEU A 391 4.44 20.70 13.14
CA LEU A 391 3.31 21.43 13.70
C LEU A 391 3.74 22.33 14.84
N LEU A 392 3.60 23.65 14.65
CA LEU A 392 3.71 24.65 15.71
C LEU A 392 2.33 24.91 16.30
N SER A 393 2.13 24.60 17.57
CA SER A 393 0.82 24.58 18.21
C SER A 393 0.90 25.02 19.68
N LEU A 394 -0.20 25.51 20.21
CA LEU A 394 -0.42 25.66 21.65
C LEU A 394 -1.30 24.55 22.23
N ASN A 395 -1.69 23.59 21.38
CA ASN A 395 -2.55 22.49 21.80
C ASN A 395 -1.70 21.35 22.35
N GLN A 396 -1.97 20.96 23.57
CA GLN A 396 -1.41 19.77 24.18
C GLN A 396 -1.61 18.54 23.27
N TYR A 397 -0.62 17.65 23.18
CA TYR A 397 -0.72 16.42 22.40
C TYR A 397 -2.00 15.65 22.74
N GLY A 398 -2.74 15.23 21.70
CA GLY A 398 -4.04 14.59 21.84
C GLY A 398 -5.22 15.54 22.01
N PHE A 399 -5.00 16.86 22.02
CA PHE A 399 -6.01 17.91 22.00
C PHE A 399 -5.81 18.87 20.81
N PRO A 400 -6.91 19.50 20.27
CA PRO A 400 -8.30 19.38 20.70
C PRO A 400 -8.92 18.03 20.36
N ILE A 401 -9.93 17.61 21.15
CA ILE A 401 -10.75 16.45 20.87
C ILE A 401 -12.04 16.92 20.24
N ASP A 402 -12.29 16.53 19.00
CA ASP A 402 -13.42 16.95 18.19
C ASP A 402 -14.70 16.10 18.40
N GLY A 403 -15.81 16.52 17.80
CA GLY A 403 -17.06 15.76 17.73
C GLY A 403 -17.97 15.91 18.96
N MET A 404 -17.64 16.78 19.93
CA MET A 404 -18.42 17.03 21.13
C MET A 404 -18.86 18.48 21.25
N VAL A 405 -20.09 18.70 21.71
CA VAL A 405 -20.58 20.02 22.08
C VAL A 405 -20.48 20.17 23.59
N ILE A 406 -19.42 20.82 24.06
CA ILE A 406 -19.16 21.11 25.46
C ILE A 406 -19.73 22.50 25.80
N LYS A 407 -20.61 22.57 26.83
CA LYS A 407 -21.13 23.84 27.40
C LYS A 407 -20.86 23.95 28.89
N SER A 408 -20.32 22.90 29.49
CA SER A 408 -19.80 22.92 30.84
C SER A 408 -18.38 23.51 30.86
N SER A 409 -17.89 24.05 31.97
CA SER A 409 -16.46 24.28 32.15
C SER A 409 -15.79 22.94 32.49
N PRO A 410 -14.64 22.61 31.86
CA PRO A 410 -13.91 21.42 32.25
C PRO A 410 -13.32 21.56 33.66
N VAL A 411 -13.06 20.43 34.31
CA VAL A 411 -12.28 20.35 35.54
C VAL A 411 -11.06 19.47 35.29
N ILE A 412 -9.96 19.82 35.91
CA ILE A 412 -8.71 19.03 35.89
C ILE A 412 -8.47 18.55 37.32
N ALA A 413 -8.30 17.23 37.48
CA ALA A 413 -8.03 16.62 38.76
C ALA A 413 -7.28 15.31 38.59
N ASP A 414 -6.31 15.03 39.45
CA ASP A 414 -5.67 13.74 39.59
C ASP A 414 -6.63 12.78 40.30
N THR A 415 -7.20 11.85 39.54
CA THR A 415 -8.19 10.89 40.05
C THR A 415 -7.69 9.46 40.15
N ASP A 416 -6.47 9.20 39.65
CA ASP A 416 -5.82 7.88 39.75
C ASP A 416 -4.59 7.89 40.66
N GLY A 417 -4.22 9.05 41.22
CA GLY A 417 -3.12 9.20 42.19
C GLY A 417 -1.72 9.20 41.57
N ASN A 418 -1.62 9.42 40.25
CA ASN A 418 -0.34 9.44 39.53
C ASN A 418 0.36 10.81 39.51
N LEU A 419 -0.25 11.83 40.11
CA LEU A 419 0.17 13.22 40.14
C LEU A 419 0.05 13.96 38.80
N ILE A 420 -0.65 13.40 37.84
CA ILE A 420 -0.98 13.99 36.55
C ILE A 420 -2.50 14.19 36.51
N GLY A 421 -2.96 15.37 36.15
CA GLY A 421 -4.38 15.67 36.16
C GLY A 421 -5.09 15.17 34.89
N GLU A 422 -6.23 14.54 35.06
CA GLU A 422 -7.18 14.18 33.99
C GLU A 422 -8.15 15.34 33.76
N VAL A 423 -8.65 15.43 32.51
CA VAL A 423 -9.60 16.46 32.09
C VAL A 423 -11.02 15.86 32.01
N TYR A 424 -11.96 16.42 32.76
CA TYR A 424 -13.35 16.00 32.75
C TYR A 424 -14.27 17.10 32.22
N ALA A 425 -15.17 16.77 31.31
CA ALA A 425 -16.14 17.70 30.75
C ALA A 425 -17.50 17.05 30.45
N GLY A 426 -18.57 17.74 30.80
CA GLY A 426 -19.93 17.33 30.45
C GLY A 426 -20.34 17.84 29.07
N ALA A 427 -20.99 17.01 28.27
CA ALA A 427 -21.40 17.33 26.91
C ALA A 427 -22.92 17.36 26.73
N GLU A 428 -23.40 18.06 25.68
CA GLU A 428 -24.83 18.13 25.34
C GLU A 428 -25.42 16.82 24.82
N ASN A 429 -24.59 15.80 24.54
CA ASN A 429 -25.05 14.47 24.19
C ASN A 429 -25.38 13.58 25.40
N GLY A 430 -25.32 14.15 26.63
CA GLY A 430 -25.59 13.43 27.85
C GLY A 430 -24.46 12.57 28.38
N SER A 431 -23.23 12.76 27.88
CA SER A 431 -22.06 12.03 28.34
C SER A 431 -21.12 12.93 29.14
N LEU A 432 -20.58 12.39 30.22
CA LEU A 432 -19.42 12.92 30.92
C LEU A 432 -18.19 12.27 30.31
N TYR A 433 -17.29 13.05 29.78
CA TYR A 433 -16.03 12.64 29.22
C TYR A 433 -14.91 12.82 30.23
N GLY A 434 -13.98 11.88 30.26
CA GLY A 434 -12.74 11.94 31.03
C GLY A 434 -11.57 11.55 30.13
N TYR A 435 -10.53 12.35 30.08
CA TYR A 435 -9.36 12.11 29.27
C TYR A 435 -8.09 12.29 30.09
N MET A 436 -7.13 11.40 29.87
CA MET A 436 -5.75 11.57 30.29
C MET A 436 -5.09 12.72 29.51
N ILE A 437 -3.95 13.19 29.98
CA ILE A 437 -3.22 14.33 29.40
C ILE A 437 -2.86 14.15 27.91
N ALA A 438 -2.74 12.93 27.43
CA ALA A 438 -2.47 12.63 26.01
C ALA A 438 -3.74 12.48 25.16
N GLY A 439 -4.91 12.94 25.63
CA GLY A 439 -6.18 12.80 24.92
C GLY A 439 -6.76 11.38 24.89
N ILE A 440 -6.15 10.46 25.62
CA ILE A 440 -6.63 9.07 25.74
C ILE A 440 -7.81 9.04 26.69
N PRO A 441 -8.96 8.42 26.30
CA PRO A 441 -10.09 8.27 27.21
C PRO A 441 -9.69 7.56 28.52
N GLN A 442 -10.09 8.13 29.65
CA GLN A 442 -9.92 7.50 30.96
C GLN A 442 -10.75 6.22 31.05
N PRO A 443 -10.27 5.13 31.69
CA PRO A 443 -11.05 3.92 31.89
C PRO A 443 -12.39 4.19 32.54
N GLY A 444 -13.50 3.73 31.94
CA GLY A 444 -14.87 3.97 32.40
C GLY A 444 -15.54 5.20 31.78
N PHE A 445 -14.85 5.98 30.96
CA PHE A 445 -15.41 7.11 30.21
C PHE A 445 -15.48 6.81 28.70
N PRO A 446 -16.43 7.45 27.97
CA PRO A 446 -17.44 8.38 28.47
C PRO A 446 -18.53 7.68 29.31
N PHE A 447 -18.98 8.35 30.38
CA PHE A 447 -20.08 7.89 31.21
C PHE A 447 -21.38 8.57 30.78
N SER A 448 -22.41 7.79 30.39
CA SER A 448 -23.68 8.33 29.91
C SER A 448 -24.66 8.57 31.08
N THR A 449 -25.18 9.79 31.16
CA THR A 449 -26.19 10.18 32.13
C THR A 449 -27.62 10.17 31.58
N GLY A 450 -27.77 10.07 30.25
CA GLY A 450 -29.05 10.02 29.55
C GLY A 450 -29.70 11.37 29.24
N ASP A 451 -29.13 12.51 29.72
CA ASP A 451 -29.61 13.87 29.41
C ASP A 451 -28.42 14.85 29.36
N ASN A 452 -28.60 15.96 28.67
CA ASN A 452 -27.55 16.98 28.44
C ASN A 452 -26.89 17.45 29.73
N ILE A 453 -25.56 17.41 29.79
CA ILE A 453 -24.77 17.92 30.91
C ILE A 453 -24.30 19.32 30.57
N ARG A 454 -24.84 20.31 31.29
CA ARG A 454 -24.50 21.73 31.16
C ARG A 454 -23.83 22.31 32.40
N SER A 455 -23.89 21.58 33.53
CA SER A 455 -23.13 21.94 34.73
C SER A 455 -21.71 21.46 34.63
N SER A 456 -20.79 22.25 35.20
CA SER A 456 -19.40 21.84 35.35
C SER A 456 -19.30 20.65 36.32
N PRO A 457 -18.50 19.63 36.02
CA PRO A 457 -18.21 18.56 36.95
C PRO A 457 -17.42 19.12 38.15
N ALA A 458 -17.48 18.40 39.25
CA ALA A 458 -16.65 18.67 40.43
C ALA A 458 -16.02 17.34 40.88
N VAL A 459 -14.76 17.38 41.21
CA VAL A 459 -13.99 16.22 41.69
C VAL A 459 -13.60 16.48 43.14
N GLY A 460 -13.66 15.48 43.98
CA GLY A 460 -13.26 15.56 45.37
C GLY A 460 -13.53 14.27 46.14
N ASP A 461 -12.80 14.09 47.20
CA ASP A 461 -12.95 12.99 48.14
C ASP A 461 -14.32 13.10 48.87
N VAL A 462 -15.30 12.30 48.44
CA VAL A 462 -16.71 12.37 48.92
C VAL A 462 -16.90 11.54 50.17
N ASP A 463 -16.14 10.48 50.37
CA ASP A 463 -16.27 9.53 51.48
C ASP A 463 -15.14 9.65 52.51
N GLY A 464 -14.15 10.49 52.29
CA GLY A 464 -13.08 10.79 53.22
C GLY A 464 -11.97 9.72 53.28
N ASP A 465 -11.82 8.93 52.21
CA ASP A 465 -10.83 7.88 52.14
C ASP A 465 -9.46 8.37 51.62
N GLY A 466 -9.39 9.62 51.18
CA GLY A 466 -8.19 10.27 50.66
C GLY A 466 -7.99 10.17 49.18
N ASN A 467 -8.95 9.56 48.44
CA ASN A 467 -8.96 9.48 46.97
C ASN A 467 -10.05 10.42 46.40
N ASN A 468 -9.82 10.91 45.18
CA ASN A 468 -10.76 11.79 44.48
C ASN A 468 -11.68 11.00 43.54
#